data_377a90fbe7ab252cb235d4909e7e81e5
#
_entry.id   377a90fbe7ab252cb235d4909e7e81e5
#
_cell.length_a   1.000
_cell.length_b   1.000
_cell.length_c   1.000
_cell.angle_alpha   90.00
_cell.angle_beta   90.00
_cell.angle_gamma   90.00
#
_symmetry.space_group_name_H-M   'P 1'
#
loop_
_entity.id
_entity.type
_entity.pdbx_description
1 polymer ?
#
loop_
_entity_poly.entity_id
_entity_poly.type
_entity_poly.pdbx_seq_one_letter_code
_entity_poly.pdbx_strand_id
1 'polypeptide(L)'
;SDSVSNKIGQKDFIPFYQEYMRLARQQNDTAKIDDAYSQIASHYYRLRNTDSLKVVAYEYMDWCLKRGNINNRYTQWRQYIQLLTEKGLQDEAMRETGLLQKDADAAKSAFGMACSEMCIGYNHRVFSNNVKLCLEYYSSALKKFSDAGFYEDAYVVSLNIIQTYLARGEYANAMEYLNRMPGLIEKMKRKDIPVRPELT
;
A
#
# COMPACT_ATOMS: atom_id res chain seq x y z
N SER A 1 0.19 -7.95 35.04
CA SER A 1 -1.24 -7.57 34.96
C SER A 1 -1.63 -6.87 33.64
N ASP A 2 -0.71 -6.80 32.66
CA ASP A 2 -0.94 -6.03 31.40
C ASP A 2 -1.50 -6.85 30.22
N SER A 3 -1.77 -8.13 30.44
CA SER A 3 -2.28 -9.00 29.36
C SER A 3 -3.80 -9.06 29.24
N VAL A 4 -4.55 -8.51 30.20
CA VAL A 4 -6.03 -8.59 30.24
C VAL A 4 -6.68 -7.32 29.66
N SER A 5 -6.05 -6.15 29.79
CA SER A 5 -6.61 -4.88 29.30
C SER A 5 -6.59 -4.72 27.78
N ASN A 6 -5.76 -5.48 27.06
CA ASN A 6 -5.71 -5.44 25.58
C ASN A 6 -6.77 -6.31 24.87
N LYS A 7 -7.58 -7.08 25.62
CA LYS A 7 -8.64 -7.93 25.05
C LYS A 7 -10.03 -7.29 25.03
N ILE A 8 -10.20 -6.14 25.68
CA ILE A 8 -11.51 -5.47 25.79
C ILE A 8 -11.56 -4.36 24.74
N GLY A 9 -11.81 -4.69 23.47
CA GLY A 9 -12.06 -3.67 22.47
C GLY A 9 -11.96 -4.05 21.01
N GLN A 10 -11.36 -5.16 20.64
CA GLN A 10 -11.35 -5.60 19.25
C GLN A 10 -12.54 -6.54 18.99
N LYS A 11 -13.69 -5.94 18.64
CA LYS A 11 -14.78 -6.73 18.05
C LYS A 11 -14.25 -7.41 16.80
N ASP A 12 -14.41 -8.72 16.71
CA ASP A 12 -14.13 -9.46 15.48
C ASP A 12 -15.22 -9.12 14.45
N PHE A 13 -14.86 -8.29 13.48
CA PHE A 13 -15.75 -7.89 12.38
C PHE A 13 -15.68 -8.84 11.18
N ILE A 14 -14.84 -9.87 11.22
CA ILE A 14 -14.65 -10.80 10.10
C ILE A 14 -15.96 -11.47 9.69
N PRO A 15 -16.78 -12.04 10.59
CA PRO A 15 -18.06 -12.64 10.21
C PRO A 15 -19.00 -11.65 9.49
N PHE A 16 -19.01 -10.40 9.94
CA PHE A 16 -19.80 -9.34 9.29
C PHE A 16 -19.31 -9.08 7.86
N TYR A 17 -17.99 -8.92 7.63
CA TYR A 17 -17.45 -8.68 6.30
C TYR A 17 -17.57 -9.90 5.38
N GLN A 18 -17.52 -11.11 5.92
CA GLN A 18 -17.76 -12.33 5.15
C GLN A 18 -19.21 -12.40 4.66
N GLU A 19 -20.18 -12.07 5.50
CA GLU A 19 -21.60 -12.01 5.12
C GLU A 19 -21.85 -10.87 4.14
N TYR A 20 -21.24 -9.69 4.35
CA TYR A 20 -21.29 -8.57 3.41
C TYR A 20 -20.76 -8.98 2.04
N MET A 21 -19.61 -9.66 1.98
CA MET A 21 -19.04 -10.19 0.73
C MET A 21 -19.97 -11.22 0.07
N ARG A 22 -20.59 -12.13 0.85
CA ARG A 22 -21.52 -13.12 0.34
C ARG A 22 -22.71 -12.45 -0.34
N LEU A 23 -23.30 -11.44 0.29
CA LEU A 23 -24.42 -10.65 -0.30
C LEU A 23 -23.99 -9.87 -1.53
N ALA A 24 -22.81 -9.26 -1.51
CA ALA A 24 -22.26 -8.54 -2.65
C ALA A 24 -22.03 -9.46 -3.87
N ARG A 25 -21.55 -10.69 -3.64
CA ARG A 25 -21.40 -11.71 -4.69
C ARG A 25 -22.73 -12.13 -5.29
N GLN A 26 -23.77 -12.31 -4.46
CA GLN A 26 -25.14 -12.65 -4.94
C GLN A 26 -25.73 -11.54 -5.82
N GLN A 27 -25.38 -10.28 -5.55
CA GLN A 27 -25.84 -9.12 -6.32
C GLN A 27 -24.92 -8.77 -7.49
N ASN A 28 -23.82 -9.51 -7.68
CA ASN A 28 -22.75 -9.17 -8.63
C ASN A 28 -22.21 -7.74 -8.43
N ASP A 29 -22.25 -7.21 -7.19
CA ASP A 29 -21.78 -5.88 -6.84
C ASP A 29 -20.28 -5.92 -6.58
N THR A 30 -19.53 -5.68 -7.64
CA THR A 30 -18.07 -5.77 -7.64
C THR A 30 -17.41 -4.72 -6.76
N ALA A 31 -18.00 -3.53 -6.60
CA ALA A 31 -17.47 -2.49 -5.73
C ALA A 31 -17.56 -2.90 -4.26
N LYS A 32 -18.67 -3.51 -3.85
CA LYS A 32 -18.82 -4.04 -2.50
C LYS A 32 -17.94 -5.25 -2.24
N ILE A 33 -17.64 -6.08 -3.26
CA ILE A 33 -16.69 -7.18 -3.12
C ILE A 33 -15.28 -6.62 -2.88
N ASP A 34 -14.85 -5.60 -3.64
CA ASP A 34 -13.56 -4.93 -3.45
C ASP A 34 -13.46 -4.30 -2.06
N ASP A 35 -14.52 -3.62 -1.60
CA ASP A 35 -14.58 -3.05 -0.24
C ASP A 35 -14.47 -4.14 0.84
N ALA A 36 -15.22 -5.23 0.72
CA ALA A 36 -15.15 -6.34 1.68
C ALA A 36 -13.74 -6.93 1.79
N TYR A 37 -13.07 -7.18 0.67
CA TYR A 37 -11.68 -7.63 0.68
C TYR A 37 -10.75 -6.64 1.38
N SER A 38 -10.87 -5.34 1.07
CA SER A 38 -10.08 -4.28 1.69
C SER A 38 -10.28 -4.22 3.20
N GLN A 39 -11.53 -4.35 3.68
CA GLN A 39 -11.85 -4.32 5.11
C GLN A 39 -11.29 -5.55 5.84
N ILE A 40 -11.43 -6.74 5.27
CA ILE A 40 -10.90 -7.99 5.85
C ILE A 40 -9.35 -7.91 5.91
N ALA A 41 -8.70 -7.50 4.82
CA ALA A 41 -7.25 -7.35 4.77
C ALA A 41 -6.75 -6.33 5.80
N SER A 42 -7.41 -5.16 5.88
CA SER A 42 -7.09 -4.12 6.86
C SER A 42 -7.28 -4.61 8.31
N HIS A 43 -8.27 -5.44 8.56
CA HIS A 43 -8.48 -6.05 9.87
C HIS A 43 -7.32 -6.97 10.26
N TYR A 44 -6.93 -7.90 9.37
CA TYR A 44 -5.80 -8.79 9.64
C TYR A 44 -4.45 -8.04 9.70
N TYR A 45 -4.29 -6.98 8.92
CA TYR A 45 -3.12 -6.10 9.03
C TYR A 45 -3.02 -5.48 10.43
N ARG A 46 -4.11 -4.89 10.95
CA ARG A 46 -4.16 -4.32 12.31
C ARG A 46 -3.91 -5.36 13.40
N LEU A 47 -4.43 -6.58 13.23
CA LEU A 47 -4.16 -7.70 14.13
C LEU A 47 -2.73 -8.25 14.00
N ARG A 48 -1.95 -7.75 13.03
CA ARG A 48 -0.61 -8.25 12.69
C ARG A 48 -0.59 -9.77 12.41
N ASN A 49 -1.69 -10.29 11.85
CA ASN A 49 -1.86 -11.70 11.50
C ASN A 49 -1.42 -11.92 10.05
N THR A 50 -0.14 -12.29 9.86
CA THR A 50 0.46 -12.49 8.54
C THR A 50 -0.17 -13.64 7.76
N ASP A 51 -0.52 -14.73 8.42
CA ASP A 51 -1.05 -15.94 7.75
C ASP A 51 -2.44 -15.66 7.16
N SER A 52 -3.33 -15.10 7.97
CA SER A 52 -4.67 -14.74 7.50
C SER A 52 -4.62 -13.61 6.46
N LEU A 53 -3.74 -12.61 6.66
CA LEU A 53 -3.56 -11.54 5.67
C LEU A 53 -3.04 -12.09 4.34
N LYS A 54 -2.10 -13.06 4.38
CA LYS A 54 -1.59 -13.71 3.17
C LYS A 54 -2.73 -14.32 2.34
N VAL A 55 -3.55 -15.14 2.98
CA VAL A 55 -4.68 -15.82 2.30
C VAL A 55 -5.58 -14.79 1.63
N VAL A 56 -6.06 -13.80 2.38
CA VAL A 56 -6.97 -12.77 1.87
C VAL A 56 -6.32 -11.90 0.79
N ALA A 57 -5.04 -11.55 0.99
CA ALA A 57 -4.30 -10.75 0.00
C ALA A 57 -4.20 -11.47 -1.35
N TYR A 58 -3.85 -12.76 -1.35
CA TYR A 58 -3.72 -13.54 -2.57
C TYR A 58 -5.09 -13.77 -3.25
N GLU A 59 -6.14 -14.05 -2.49
CA GLU A 59 -7.50 -14.15 -3.04
C GLU A 59 -7.94 -12.83 -3.69
N TYR A 60 -7.68 -11.70 -3.05
CA TYR A 60 -8.03 -10.39 -3.60
C TYR A 60 -7.16 -10.03 -4.82
N MET A 61 -5.87 -10.36 -4.79
CA MET A 61 -4.99 -10.15 -5.94
C MET A 61 -5.45 -10.95 -7.17
N ASP A 62 -5.89 -12.20 -6.98
CA ASP A 62 -6.46 -13.04 -8.05
C ASP A 62 -7.78 -12.46 -8.57
N TRP A 63 -8.66 -12.03 -7.66
CA TRP A 63 -9.89 -11.33 -8.00
C TRP A 63 -9.65 -10.07 -8.84
N CYS A 64 -8.68 -9.24 -8.43
CA CYS A 64 -8.30 -8.03 -9.15
C CYS A 64 -7.73 -8.36 -10.53
N LEU A 65 -6.88 -9.39 -10.64
CA LEU A 65 -6.29 -9.83 -11.91
C LEU A 65 -7.37 -10.25 -12.92
N LYS A 66 -8.33 -11.08 -12.50
CA LYS A 66 -9.42 -11.56 -13.34
C LYS A 66 -10.30 -10.43 -13.89
N ARG A 67 -10.33 -9.28 -13.23
CA ARG A 67 -11.12 -8.11 -13.59
C ARG A 67 -10.33 -6.99 -14.26
N GLY A 68 -9.01 -7.17 -14.43
CA GLY A 68 -8.14 -6.12 -14.96
C GLY A 68 -7.89 -4.96 -13.99
N ASN A 69 -8.24 -5.10 -12.70
CA ASN A 69 -7.99 -4.08 -11.68
C ASN A 69 -6.56 -4.20 -11.13
N ILE A 70 -5.60 -3.93 -11.98
CA ILE A 70 -4.18 -4.16 -11.71
C ILE A 70 -3.64 -3.28 -10.56
N ASN A 71 -4.13 -2.05 -10.41
CA ASN A 71 -3.64 -1.14 -9.36
C ASN A 71 -4.02 -1.64 -7.97
N ASN A 72 -5.26 -2.08 -7.76
CA ASN A 72 -5.68 -2.65 -6.47
C ASN A 72 -4.89 -3.92 -6.14
N ARG A 73 -4.56 -4.74 -7.15
CA ARG A 73 -3.70 -5.91 -6.99
C ARG A 73 -2.34 -5.53 -6.39
N TYR A 74 -1.65 -4.53 -6.96
CA TYR A 74 -0.35 -4.09 -6.46
C TYR A 74 -0.45 -3.39 -5.11
N THR A 75 -1.51 -2.63 -4.86
CA THR A 75 -1.75 -2.02 -3.55
C THR A 75 -1.87 -3.08 -2.46
N GLN A 76 -2.63 -4.14 -2.71
CA GLN A 76 -2.80 -5.23 -1.75
C GLN A 76 -1.51 -6.01 -1.51
N TRP A 77 -0.75 -6.29 -2.59
CA TRP A 77 0.53 -6.97 -2.46
C TRP A 77 1.54 -6.15 -1.64
N ARG A 78 1.63 -4.85 -1.91
CA ARG A 78 2.45 -3.92 -1.14
C ARG A 78 2.09 -3.91 0.35
N GLN A 79 0.80 -3.90 0.70
CA GLN A 79 0.35 -3.95 2.10
C GLN A 79 0.78 -5.25 2.79
N TYR A 80 0.68 -6.37 2.11
CA TYR A 80 1.15 -7.64 2.65
C TYR A 80 2.67 -7.62 2.89
N ILE A 81 3.46 -7.17 1.92
CA ILE A 81 4.92 -7.04 2.05
C ILE A 81 5.27 -6.10 3.22
N GLN A 82 4.55 -4.99 3.37
CA GLN A 82 4.76 -4.06 4.47
C GLN A 82 4.60 -4.75 5.82
N LEU A 83 3.55 -5.54 6.01
CA LEU A 83 3.37 -6.28 7.27
C LEU A 83 4.49 -7.30 7.52
N LEU A 84 4.93 -8.02 6.50
CA LEU A 84 6.07 -8.94 6.61
C LEU A 84 7.33 -8.19 7.10
N THR A 85 7.61 -7.04 6.50
CA THR A 85 8.75 -6.19 6.86
C THR A 85 8.64 -5.69 8.31
N GLU A 86 7.46 -5.21 8.73
CA GLU A 86 7.20 -4.76 10.10
C GLU A 86 7.28 -5.87 11.13
N LYS A 87 7.06 -7.12 10.72
CA LYS A 87 7.20 -8.32 11.56
C LYS A 87 8.63 -8.85 11.61
N GLY A 88 9.55 -8.28 10.82
CA GLY A 88 10.92 -8.75 10.73
C GLY A 88 11.09 -10.05 9.91
N LEU A 89 10.09 -10.43 9.12
CA LEU A 89 10.11 -11.63 8.26
C LEU A 89 10.86 -11.33 6.97
N GLN A 90 12.19 -11.13 7.10
CA GLN A 90 13.06 -10.61 6.04
C GLN A 90 13.00 -11.44 4.76
N ASP A 91 13.21 -12.75 4.86
CA ASP A 91 13.29 -13.63 3.68
C ASP A 91 11.99 -13.63 2.89
N GLU A 92 10.85 -13.66 3.60
CA GLU A 92 9.54 -13.65 2.96
C GLU A 92 9.24 -12.27 2.36
N ALA A 93 9.53 -11.18 3.07
CA ALA A 93 9.37 -9.81 2.57
C ALA A 93 10.20 -9.56 1.30
N MET A 94 11.45 -9.99 1.28
CA MET A 94 12.32 -9.83 0.11
C MET A 94 11.88 -10.69 -1.06
N ARG A 95 11.45 -11.93 -0.81
CA ARG A 95 10.92 -12.82 -1.85
C ARG A 95 9.66 -12.21 -2.49
N GLU A 96 8.71 -11.77 -1.68
CA GLU A 96 7.45 -11.18 -2.16
C GLU A 96 7.71 -9.88 -2.93
N THR A 97 8.65 -9.06 -2.46
CA THR A 97 9.07 -7.83 -3.16
C THR A 97 9.65 -8.15 -4.54
N GLY A 98 10.49 -9.18 -4.65
CA GLY A 98 11.04 -9.63 -5.93
C GLY A 98 9.98 -10.20 -6.88
N LEU A 99 8.95 -10.88 -6.36
CA LEU A 99 7.81 -11.36 -7.16
C LEU A 99 6.97 -10.20 -7.68
N LEU A 100 6.66 -9.22 -6.82
CA LEU A 100 5.93 -8.01 -7.19
C LEU A 100 6.68 -7.24 -8.28
N GLN A 101 7.99 -7.06 -8.14
CA GLN A 101 8.82 -6.37 -9.13
C GLN A 101 8.76 -7.06 -10.50
N LYS A 102 8.97 -8.38 -10.54
CA LYS A 102 8.91 -9.17 -11.78
C LYS A 102 7.56 -9.10 -12.47
N ASP A 103 6.47 -9.16 -11.68
CA ASP A 103 5.11 -9.07 -12.19
C ASP A 103 4.82 -7.67 -12.77
N ALA A 104 5.23 -6.62 -12.05
CA ALA A 104 5.09 -5.24 -12.50
C ALA A 104 5.86 -4.93 -13.78
N ASP A 105 7.09 -5.47 -13.89
CA ASP A 105 7.93 -5.33 -15.08
C ASP A 105 7.31 -6.06 -16.28
N ALA A 106 6.83 -7.29 -16.09
CA ALA A 106 6.17 -8.08 -17.13
C ALA A 106 4.89 -7.41 -17.64
N ALA A 107 4.12 -6.82 -16.72
CA ALA A 107 2.89 -6.08 -17.03
C ALA A 107 3.17 -4.64 -17.56
N LYS A 108 4.43 -4.19 -17.56
CA LYS A 108 4.83 -2.80 -17.86
C LYS A 108 4.02 -1.77 -17.06
N SER A 109 3.69 -2.11 -15.82
CA SER A 109 2.86 -1.28 -14.95
C SER A 109 3.71 -0.25 -14.21
N ALA A 110 3.59 1.03 -14.58
CA ALA A 110 4.26 2.12 -13.87
C ALA A 110 3.84 2.17 -12.38
N PHE A 111 2.56 1.91 -12.09
CA PHE A 111 2.04 1.82 -10.72
C PHE A 111 2.67 0.66 -9.95
N GLY A 112 2.70 -0.54 -10.55
CA GLY A 112 3.31 -1.71 -9.93
C GLY A 112 4.81 -1.53 -9.67
N MET A 113 5.55 -0.95 -10.63
CA MET A 113 6.97 -0.62 -10.45
C MET A 113 7.18 0.36 -9.30
N ALA A 114 6.35 1.39 -9.17
CA ALA A 114 6.42 2.32 -8.03
C ALA A 114 6.11 1.63 -6.70
N CYS A 115 5.13 0.71 -6.66
CA CYS A 115 4.84 -0.11 -5.49
C CYS A 115 6.04 -0.98 -5.10
N SER A 116 6.71 -1.63 -6.07
CA SER A 116 7.88 -2.46 -5.79
C SER A 116 9.05 -1.65 -5.25
N GLU A 117 9.33 -0.49 -5.83
CA GLU A 117 10.39 0.42 -5.35
C GLU A 117 10.11 0.91 -3.93
N MET A 118 8.84 1.21 -3.62
CA MET A 118 8.45 1.57 -2.25
C MET A 118 8.73 0.42 -1.26
N CYS A 119 8.44 -0.83 -1.63
CA CYS A 119 8.76 -2.00 -0.82
C CYS A 119 10.28 -2.20 -0.66
N ILE A 120 11.04 -2.08 -1.76
CA ILE A 120 12.50 -2.18 -1.72
C ILE A 120 13.10 -1.12 -0.79
N GLY A 121 12.67 0.13 -0.91
CA GLY A 121 13.09 1.22 -0.03
C GLY A 121 12.80 0.91 1.44
N TYR A 122 11.61 0.40 1.73
CA TYR A 122 11.22 0.03 3.08
C TYR A 122 12.06 -1.12 3.64
N ASN A 123 12.32 -2.15 2.85
CA ASN A 123 13.19 -3.27 3.23
C ASN A 123 14.62 -2.79 3.54
N HIS A 124 15.18 -1.87 2.72
CA HIS A 124 16.48 -1.28 3.00
C HIS A 124 16.51 -0.48 4.30
N ARG A 125 15.45 0.24 4.62
CA ARG A 125 15.34 0.97 5.88
C ARG A 125 15.33 0.03 7.08
N VAL A 126 14.56 -1.04 7.02
CA VAL A 126 14.30 -1.92 8.18
C VAL A 126 15.38 -2.98 8.35
N PHE A 127 15.80 -3.65 7.29
CA PHE A 127 16.68 -4.82 7.40
C PHE A 127 18.16 -4.48 7.26
N SER A 128 18.53 -3.55 6.40
CA SER A 128 19.94 -3.21 6.18
C SER A 128 20.35 -1.87 6.77
N ASN A 129 19.41 -1.09 7.31
CA ASN A 129 19.62 0.29 7.75
C ASN A 129 20.33 1.16 6.68
N ASN A 130 20.16 0.81 5.40
CA ASN A 130 20.75 1.53 4.28
C ASN A 130 19.83 2.69 3.86
N VAL A 131 19.95 3.79 4.61
CA VAL A 131 19.10 4.97 4.41
C VAL A 131 19.29 5.61 3.05
N LYS A 132 20.50 5.57 2.49
CA LYS A 132 20.78 6.12 1.16
C LYS A 132 19.94 5.39 0.10
N LEU A 133 20.02 4.06 0.05
CA LEU A 133 19.23 3.26 -0.88
C LEU A 133 17.72 3.40 -0.60
N CYS A 134 17.32 3.42 0.67
CA CYS A 134 15.92 3.67 1.04
C CYS A 134 15.38 4.95 0.38
N LEU A 135 16.09 6.07 0.52
CA LEU A 135 15.69 7.36 -0.03
C LEU A 135 15.75 7.41 -1.57
N GLU A 136 16.74 6.73 -2.18
CA GLU A 136 16.81 6.61 -3.64
C GLU A 136 15.56 5.90 -4.20
N TYR A 137 15.18 4.74 -3.63
CA TYR A 137 13.99 4.02 -4.06
C TYR A 137 12.69 4.77 -3.76
N TYR A 138 12.56 5.39 -2.59
CA TYR A 138 11.40 6.21 -2.29
C TYR A 138 11.27 7.42 -3.23
N SER A 139 12.38 8.09 -3.57
CA SER A 139 12.36 9.21 -4.51
C SER A 139 11.95 8.77 -5.92
N SER A 140 12.41 7.60 -6.37
CA SER A 140 12.00 7.01 -7.64
C SER A 140 10.51 6.65 -7.64
N ALA A 141 10.01 5.99 -6.58
CA ALA A 141 8.60 5.67 -6.42
C ALA A 141 7.73 6.93 -6.41
N LEU A 142 8.13 7.96 -5.63
CA LEU A 142 7.44 9.25 -5.56
C LEU A 142 7.29 9.90 -6.94
N LYS A 143 8.39 9.89 -7.72
CA LYS A 143 8.36 10.42 -9.08
C LYS A 143 7.38 9.64 -9.96
N LYS A 144 7.44 8.31 -9.97
CA LYS A 144 6.55 7.46 -10.79
C LYS A 144 5.08 7.64 -10.43
N PHE A 145 4.74 7.65 -9.13
CA PHE A 145 3.37 7.90 -8.69
C PHE A 145 2.89 9.29 -9.10
N SER A 146 3.74 10.32 -8.93
CA SER A 146 3.38 11.70 -9.27
C SER A 146 3.19 11.89 -10.77
N ASP A 147 4.09 11.34 -11.61
CA ASP A 147 4.03 11.44 -13.06
C ASP A 147 2.80 10.71 -13.64
N ALA A 148 2.41 9.60 -13.00
CA ALA A 148 1.24 8.81 -13.39
C ALA A 148 -0.09 9.29 -12.74
N GLY A 149 -0.07 10.36 -11.94
CA GLY A 149 -1.25 10.93 -11.31
C GLY A 149 -1.79 10.17 -10.10
N PHE A 150 -1.00 9.27 -9.50
CA PHE A 150 -1.35 8.54 -8.27
C PHE A 150 -0.94 9.36 -7.04
N TYR A 151 -1.61 10.49 -6.82
CA TYR A 151 -1.20 11.48 -5.82
C TYR A 151 -1.39 11.01 -4.38
N GLU A 152 -2.32 10.11 -4.12
CA GLU A 152 -2.49 9.47 -2.79
C GLU A 152 -1.29 8.63 -2.42
N ASP A 153 -0.81 7.79 -3.36
CA ASP A 153 0.39 6.98 -3.15
C ASP A 153 1.65 7.85 -3.09
N ALA A 154 1.74 8.90 -3.92
CA ALA A 154 2.82 9.90 -3.85
C ALA A 154 2.86 10.59 -2.48
N TYR A 155 1.70 10.91 -1.90
CA TYR A 155 1.58 11.47 -0.55
C TYR A 155 2.10 10.49 0.51
N VAL A 156 1.72 9.22 0.43
CA VAL A 156 2.21 8.17 1.37
C VAL A 156 3.72 8.01 1.29
N VAL A 157 4.29 7.98 0.08
CA VAL A 157 5.76 7.91 -0.09
C VAL A 157 6.45 9.14 0.48
N SER A 158 5.87 10.33 0.28
CA SER A 158 6.42 11.57 0.86
C SER A 158 6.46 11.52 2.38
N LEU A 159 5.42 10.98 3.03
CA LEU A 159 5.42 10.74 4.49
C LEU A 159 6.55 9.80 4.92
N ASN A 160 6.79 8.71 4.17
CA ASN A 160 7.86 7.77 4.48
C ASN A 160 9.25 8.42 4.37
N ILE A 161 9.46 9.29 3.37
CA ILE A 161 10.69 10.08 3.21
C ILE A 161 10.85 11.04 4.39
N ILE A 162 9.81 11.80 4.75
CA ILE A 162 9.81 12.71 5.89
C ILE A 162 10.18 11.96 7.18
N GLN A 163 9.51 10.85 7.47
CA GLN A 163 9.79 10.02 8.64
C GLN A 163 11.23 9.51 8.65
N THR A 164 11.78 9.15 7.49
CA THR A 164 13.15 8.69 7.36
C THR A 164 14.15 9.79 7.72
N TYR A 165 13.94 11.02 7.24
CA TYR A 165 14.78 12.18 7.61
C TYR A 165 14.63 12.58 9.08
N LEU A 166 13.39 12.59 9.60
CA LEU A 166 13.13 12.91 11.02
C LEU A 166 13.84 11.93 11.97
N ALA A 167 13.81 10.64 11.66
CA ALA A 167 14.49 9.61 12.45
C ALA A 167 16.03 9.81 12.51
N ARG A 168 16.60 10.59 11.59
CA ARG A 168 18.01 10.94 11.52
C ARG A 168 18.35 12.33 12.06
N GLY A 169 17.34 13.10 12.47
CA GLY A 169 17.52 14.50 12.86
C GLY A 169 17.77 15.46 11.69
N GLU A 170 17.55 15.01 10.46
CA GLU A 170 17.74 15.79 9.23
C GLU A 170 16.51 16.68 8.95
N TYR A 171 16.23 17.60 9.86
CA TYR A 171 14.99 18.39 9.87
C TYR A 171 14.82 19.28 8.63
N ALA A 172 15.90 19.84 8.09
CA ALA A 172 15.87 20.68 6.89
C ALA A 172 15.35 19.88 5.68
N ASN A 173 15.86 18.65 5.49
CA ASN A 173 15.44 17.77 4.42
C ASN A 173 13.97 17.33 4.62
N ALA A 174 13.56 17.01 5.84
CA ALA A 174 12.18 16.67 6.15
C ALA A 174 11.21 17.83 5.82
N MET A 175 11.59 19.07 6.17
CA MET A 175 10.82 20.29 5.89
C MET A 175 10.63 20.54 4.38
N GLU A 176 11.65 20.25 3.56
CA GLU A 176 11.52 20.39 2.10
C GLU A 176 10.38 19.53 1.54
N TYR A 177 10.29 18.27 1.97
CA TYR A 177 9.19 17.37 1.56
C TYR A 177 7.85 17.79 2.16
N LEU A 178 7.84 18.21 3.44
CA LEU A 178 6.63 18.69 4.10
C LEU A 178 6.02 19.89 3.37
N ASN A 179 6.84 20.82 2.90
CA ASN A 179 6.40 22.00 2.15
C ASN A 179 5.78 21.67 0.79
N ARG A 180 6.06 20.48 0.23
CA ARG A 180 5.46 20.01 -1.04
C ARG A 180 4.10 19.33 -0.83
N MET A 181 3.77 18.90 0.42
CA MET A 181 2.53 18.15 0.72
C MET A 181 1.24 18.89 0.36
N PRO A 182 1.09 20.23 0.61
CA PRO A 182 -0.11 20.95 0.22
C PRO A 182 -0.40 20.85 -1.27
N GLY A 183 0.63 20.89 -2.12
CA GLY A 183 0.48 20.74 -3.56
C GLY A 183 -0.01 19.35 -3.99
N LEU A 184 0.41 18.29 -3.29
CA LEU A 184 -0.11 16.93 -3.51
C LEU A 184 -1.57 16.82 -3.09
N ILE A 185 -1.93 17.38 -1.92
CA ILE A 185 -3.31 17.39 -1.42
C ILE A 185 -4.24 18.11 -2.40
N GLU A 186 -3.82 19.23 -2.97
CA GLU A 186 -4.62 19.94 -3.98
C GLU A 186 -4.83 19.09 -5.25
N LYS A 187 -3.79 18.39 -5.70
CA LYS A 187 -3.90 17.49 -6.85
C LYS A 187 -4.83 16.31 -6.58
N MET A 188 -4.84 15.76 -5.36
CA MET A 188 -5.79 14.72 -4.94
C MET A 188 -7.23 15.23 -5.05
N LYS A 189 -7.53 16.44 -4.52
CA LYS A 189 -8.85 17.05 -4.59
C LYS A 189 -9.32 17.33 -6.02
N ARG A 190 -8.41 17.68 -6.93
CA ARG A 190 -8.74 17.97 -8.34
C ARG A 190 -9.04 16.72 -9.16
N LYS A 191 -8.58 15.55 -8.71
CA LYS A 191 -8.86 14.27 -9.39
C LYS A 191 -10.32 13.86 -9.31
N ASP A 192 -11.06 14.36 -8.33
CA ASP A 192 -12.52 14.15 -8.19
C ASP A 192 -13.36 15.00 -9.16
N ILE A 193 -12.73 15.89 -9.91
CA ILE A 193 -13.40 16.68 -10.96
C ILE A 193 -13.15 15.93 -12.28
N PRO A 194 -14.22 15.34 -12.91
CA PRO A 194 -14.04 14.67 -14.20
C PRO A 194 -13.48 15.67 -15.21
N VAL A 195 -12.25 15.44 -15.65
CA VAL A 195 -11.66 16.15 -16.77
C VAL A 195 -12.50 15.81 -17.99
N ARG A 196 -13.35 16.73 -18.46
CA ARG A 196 -13.98 16.60 -19.76
C ARG A 196 -12.86 16.55 -20.80
N PRO A 197 -12.79 15.51 -21.65
CA PRO A 197 -11.90 15.58 -22.79
C PRO A 197 -12.36 16.76 -23.64
N GLU A 198 -11.54 17.79 -23.71
CA GLU A 198 -11.74 18.85 -24.67
C GLU A 198 -11.60 18.23 -26.05
N LEU A 199 -12.69 18.34 -26.81
CA LEU A 199 -12.75 17.98 -28.21
C LEU A 199 -11.79 18.91 -28.96
N THR A 200 -10.69 18.34 -29.43
CA THR A 200 -9.89 18.89 -30.55
C THR A 200 -9.83 17.87 -31.65
#